data_a5e6cbaab227bcf11ad0277d4807d3ae
#
_entry.id   a5e6cbaab227bcf11ad0277d4807d3ae
#
_cell.length_a   1.000
_cell.length_b   1.000
_cell.length_c   1.000
_cell.angle_alpha   90.00
_cell.angle_beta   90.00
_cell.angle_gamma   90.00
#
_symmetry.space_group_name_H-M   'P 1'
#
loop_
_entity.id
_entity.type
_entity.pdbx_description
1 polymer ?
#
loop_
_entity_poly.entity_id
_entity_poly.type
_entity_poly.pdbx_seq_one_letter_code
_entity_poly.pdbx_strand_id
1 'polypeptide(L)'
;TQELTQQVHAKNSELTRLHATLTQEHEMGRHVLNHTLKRSLQNCKNVKSYLSSMSTFNGDIFLLAENPSGGLYAFLGDFTGHGLAAAIGTIPVSQAFFSMCEKSMPIMEIASSMNKSLKSFLPEYMFCAATLIHVPESGDKALVWAGGLPDAYITRPGEGLVSVVKSRHMPLGIVPAERFNSEIELHELRYGDKLFMFTDGILEGSPTDSDEMFGEERVMDSLDRRVKEGGQERVFDGLLDDYHSFSQGSAQQDDISLVEITAGPIDNSSVIDLEPKTNLPWSVNVDLDAERIHSQPDPIVQVIKVLPADLFLYRRADMIRTILSELYSNSLEHGLLALDSTIKGSHDGFTKYYQQRQERMDALDAGRISISVSFDYERSGSELKISLRDTGKGFDFASQNEDLAMNTKPWGRGIALVRSLCETVEYSDEGRCVEATLALNPNDRKERYPPIAPA
;
A
#
# COMPACT_ATOMS: atom_id res chain seq x y z
N THR A 1 -58.72 -22.18 -11.63
CA THR A 1 -58.12 -21.82 -10.31
C THR A 1 -56.96 -22.72 -9.92
N GLN A 2 -57.09 -24.06 -10.01
CA GLN A 2 -56.01 -25.00 -9.66
C GLN A 2 -54.76 -24.86 -10.55
N GLU A 3 -54.95 -24.70 -11.85
CA GLU A 3 -53.87 -24.54 -12.82
C GLU A 3 -53.09 -23.23 -12.61
N LEU A 4 -53.78 -22.13 -12.29
CA LEU A 4 -53.16 -20.84 -11.96
C LEU A 4 -52.36 -20.94 -10.66
N THR A 5 -52.85 -21.65 -9.66
CA THR A 5 -52.14 -21.86 -8.39
C THR A 5 -50.85 -22.67 -8.59
N GLN A 6 -50.89 -23.71 -9.44
CA GLN A 6 -49.72 -24.51 -9.81
C GLN A 6 -48.67 -23.66 -10.58
N GLN A 7 -49.10 -22.82 -11.52
CA GLN A 7 -48.22 -21.91 -12.24
C GLN A 7 -47.57 -20.89 -11.32
N VAL A 8 -48.29 -20.31 -10.37
CA VAL A 8 -47.75 -19.38 -9.38
C VAL A 8 -46.72 -20.07 -8.47
N HIS A 9 -47.01 -21.31 -8.01
CA HIS A 9 -46.06 -22.06 -7.20
C HIS A 9 -44.78 -22.43 -8.00
N ALA A 10 -44.88 -22.84 -9.24
CA ALA A 10 -43.76 -23.12 -10.10
C ALA A 10 -42.88 -21.88 -10.34
N LYS A 11 -43.53 -20.73 -10.64
CA LYS A 11 -42.83 -19.45 -10.81
C LYS A 11 -42.16 -18.98 -9.52
N ASN A 12 -42.81 -19.10 -8.36
CA ASN A 12 -42.22 -18.76 -7.08
C ASN A 12 -41.00 -19.63 -6.74
N SER A 13 -41.06 -20.94 -7.04
CA SER A 13 -39.93 -21.85 -6.84
C SER A 13 -38.74 -21.50 -7.77
N GLU A 14 -39.04 -21.16 -9.02
CA GLU A 14 -38.03 -20.69 -9.97
C GLU A 14 -37.37 -19.34 -9.52
N LEU A 15 -38.18 -18.37 -9.11
CA LEU A 15 -37.71 -17.09 -8.56
C LEU A 15 -36.83 -17.29 -7.32
N THR A 16 -37.24 -18.16 -6.40
CA THR A 16 -36.47 -18.46 -5.19
C THR A 16 -35.11 -19.08 -5.55
N ARG A 17 -35.09 -19.99 -6.52
CA ARG A 17 -33.83 -20.60 -6.99
C ARG A 17 -32.91 -19.58 -7.66
N LEU A 18 -33.46 -18.75 -8.56
CA LEU A 18 -32.69 -17.69 -9.22
C LEU A 18 -32.15 -16.69 -8.22
N HIS A 19 -32.95 -16.28 -7.24
CA HIS A 19 -32.53 -15.38 -6.17
C HIS A 19 -31.39 -15.98 -5.33
N ALA A 20 -31.47 -17.26 -4.97
CA ALA A 20 -30.42 -17.94 -4.23
C ALA A 20 -29.10 -18.01 -5.02
N THR A 21 -29.17 -18.28 -6.33
CA THR A 21 -27.98 -18.30 -7.21
C THR A 21 -27.36 -16.91 -7.31
N LEU A 22 -28.15 -15.87 -7.54
CA LEU A 22 -27.70 -14.47 -7.58
C LEU A 22 -27.05 -14.04 -6.27
N THR A 23 -27.65 -14.41 -5.12
CA THR A 23 -27.07 -14.10 -3.80
C THR A 23 -25.70 -14.76 -3.63
N GLN A 24 -25.55 -16.01 -4.05
CA GLN A 24 -24.27 -16.71 -3.97
C GLN A 24 -23.21 -16.08 -4.88
N GLU A 25 -23.57 -15.67 -6.11
CA GLU A 25 -22.66 -14.97 -7.03
C GLU A 25 -22.25 -13.61 -6.44
N HIS A 26 -23.17 -12.87 -5.84
CA HIS A 26 -22.89 -11.60 -5.16
C HIS A 26 -21.95 -11.78 -3.96
N GLU A 27 -22.15 -12.80 -3.13
CA GLU A 27 -21.27 -13.10 -2.00
C GLU A 27 -19.85 -13.43 -2.45
N MET A 28 -19.72 -14.19 -3.55
CA MET A 28 -18.41 -14.52 -4.12
C MET A 28 -17.71 -13.27 -4.68
N GLY A 29 -18.44 -12.42 -5.41
CA GLY A 29 -17.93 -11.13 -5.89
C GLY A 29 -17.45 -10.23 -4.75
N ARG A 30 -18.26 -10.10 -3.69
CA ARG A 30 -17.90 -9.34 -2.48
C ARG A 30 -16.65 -9.86 -1.80
N HIS A 31 -16.49 -11.20 -1.73
CA HIS A 31 -15.29 -11.80 -1.15
C HIS A 31 -14.02 -11.43 -1.93
N VAL A 32 -14.06 -11.48 -3.25
CA VAL A 32 -12.93 -11.11 -4.13
C VAL A 32 -12.57 -9.62 -3.95
N LEU A 33 -13.57 -8.74 -3.98
CA LEU A 33 -13.37 -7.29 -3.80
C LEU A 33 -12.79 -6.97 -2.42
N ASN A 34 -13.36 -7.51 -1.35
CA ASN A 34 -12.86 -7.32 0.00
C ASN A 34 -11.42 -7.82 0.17
N HIS A 35 -11.04 -8.91 -0.51
CA HIS A 35 -9.66 -9.39 -0.48
C HIS A 35 -8.69 -8.42 -1.14
N THR A 36 -9.10 -7.77 -2.22
CA THR A 36 -8.28 -6.77 -2.92
C THR A 36 -8.09 -5.50 -2.06
N LEU A 37 -9.10 -5.10 -1.30
CA LEU A 37 -9.09 -3.93 -0.43
C LEU A 37 -8.38 -4.15 0.92
N LYS A 38 -8.11 -5.39 1.31
CA LYS A 38 -7.41 -5.72 2.58
C LYS A 38 -6.00 -5.14 2.71
N ARG A 39 -5.39 -4.69 1.62
CA ARG A 39 -4.07 -4.04 1.63
C ARG A 39 -4.13 -2.59 2.13
N SER A 40 -5.33 -1.98 2.16
CA SER A 40 -5.49 -0.63 2.70
C SER A 40 -5.20 -0.61 4.20
N LEU A 41 -4.50 0.41 4.65
CA LEU A 41 -4.27 0.65 6.09
C LEU A 41 -5.62 0.84 6.78
N GLN A 42 -5.92 -0.01 7.75
CA GLN A 42 -7.20 0.03 8.45
C GLN A 42 -7.22 0.98 9.66
N ASN A 43 -6.05 1.29 10.22
CA ASN A 43 -5.93 2.10 11.44
C ASN A 43 -4.75 3.08 11.32
N CYS A 44 -5.01 4.30 10.91
CA CYS A 44 -4.07 5.42 10.98
C CYS A 44 -4.67 6.48 11.90
N LYS A 45 -3.97 6.86 12.97
CA LYS A 45 -4.47 7.87 13.94
C LYS A 45 -4.77 9.23 13.32
N ASN A 46 -4.06 9.54 12.23
CA ASN A 46 -4.25 10.79 11.51
C ASN A 46 -5.46 10.76 10.57
N VAL A 47 -6.12 9.60 10.37
CA VAL A 47 -7.20 9.45 9.40
C VAL A 47 -8.45 8.88 10.05
N LYS A 48 -9.57 9.55 9.83
CA LYS A 48 -10.92 9.02 10.11
C LYS A 48 -11.65 8.84 8.79
N SER A 49 -12.42 7.77 8.69
CA SER A 49 -13.24 7.51 7.50
C SER A 49 -14.60 6.93 7.89
N TYR A 50 -15.62 7.34 7.13
CA TYR A 50 -16.97 6.80 7.18
C TYR A 50 -17.36 6.43 5.75
N LEU A 51 -17.75 5.17 5.55
CA LEU A 51 -18.24 4.66 4.27
C LEU A 51 -19.52 3.91 4.51
N SER A 52 -20.58 4.32 3.83
CA SER A 52 -21.92 3.71 3.90
C SER A 52 -22.38 3.39 2.49
N SER A 53 -22.56 2.12 2.20
CA SER A 53 -23.01 1.67 0.89
C SER A 53 -24.53 1.67 0.80
N MET A 54 -25.09 2.16 -0.31
CA MET A 54 -26.51 2.03 -0.64
C MET A 54 -26.89 0.59 -1.01
N SER A 55 -25.97 -0.17 -1.59
CA SER A 55 -26.20 -1.51 -2.12
C SER A 55 -25.20 -2.54 -1.58
N THR A 56 -25.35 -3.81 -2.02
CA THR A 56 -24.41 -4.90 -1.66
C THR A 56 -22.97 -4.63 -2.11
N PHE A 57 -22.79 -3.85 -3.14
CA PHE A 57 -21.50 -3.43 -3.69
C PHE A 57 -21.43 -1.91 -3.67
N ASN A 58 -20.36 -1.38 -3.14
CA ASN A 58 -20.08 0.04 -3.06
C ASN A 58 -19.41 0.53 -4.35
N GLY A 59 -19.91 1.64 -4.92
CA GLY A 59 -19.23 2.40 -5.98
C GLY A 59 -18.09 3.24 -5.42
N ASP A 60 -18.24 3.68 -4.17
CA ASP A 60 -17.21 4.41 -3.46
C ASP A 60 -16.07 3.51 -2.99
N ILE A 61 -14.86 4.01 -3.08
CA ILE A 61 -13.65 3.34 -2.61
C ILE A 61 -12.76 4.32 -1.85
N PHE A 62 -12.31 3.91 -0.66
CA PHE A 62 -11.27 4.60 0.07
C PHE A 62 -10.05 3.70 0.24
N LEU A 63 -8.88 4.18 -0.20
CA LEU A 63 -7.61 3.50 -0.07
C LEU A 63 -6.63 4.37 0.71
N LEU A 64 -5.94 3.73 1.64
CA LEU A 64 -4.91 4.36 2.44
C LEU A 64 -3.64 3.49 2.38
N ALA A 65 -2.51 4.09 2.07
CA ALA A 65 -1.22 3.42 2.03
C ALA A 65 -0.13 4.26 2.70
N GLU A 66 0.79 3.58 3.35
CA GLU A 66 2.01 4.21 3.85
C GLU A 66 2.95 4.53 2.69
N ASN A 67 3.61 5.69 2.75
CA ASN A 67 4.75 5.96 1.89
C ASN A 67 6.01 5.37 2.54
N PRO A 68 6.73 4.43 1.88
CA PRO A 68 7.98 3.86 2.40
C PRO A 68 9.04 4.90 2.77
N SER A 69 8.98 6.09 2.13
CA SER A 69 9.86 7.24 2.45
C SER A 69 9.34 8.11 3.61
N GLY A 70 8.27 7.69 4.27
CA GLY A 70 7.56 8.41 5.33
C GLY A 70 6.35 9.21 4.83
N GLY A 71 5.28 9.22 5.63
CA GLY A 71 4.02 9.86 5.29
C GLY A 71 2.96 8.88 4.79
N LEU A 72 1.88 9.38 4.21
CA LEU A 72 0.76 8.57 3.73
C LEU A 72 0.25 9.02 2.37
N TYR A 73 -0.32 8.06 1.65
CA TYR A 73 -1.16 8.28 0.47
C TYR A 73 -2.60 7.93 0.81
N ALA A 74 -3.53 8.81 0.46
CA ALA A 74 -4.96 8.59 0.59
C ALA A 74 -5.64 8.78 -0.76
N PHE A 75 -6.54 7.89 -1.11
CA PHE A 75 -7.34 7.95 -2.33
C PHE A 75 -8.80 7.73 -1.98
N LEU A 76 -9.64 8.69 -2.30
CA LEU A 76 -11.09 8.56 -2.30
C LEU A 76 -11.56 8.58 -3.75
N GLY A 77 -12.37 7.61 -4.15
CA GLY A 77 -12.90 7.51 -5.49
C GLY A 77 -14.36 7.12 -5.48
N ASP A 78 -15.11 7.64 -6.44
CA ASP A 78 -16.49 7.27 -6.74
C ASP A 78 -16.62 6.87 -8.20
N PHE A 79 -17.12 5.66 -8.43
CA PHE A 79 -17.33 5.11 -9.77
C PHE A 79 -18.74 5.38 -10.24
N THR A 80 -18.87 5.87 -11.47
CA THR A 80 -20.19 6.07 -12.09
C THR A 80 -21.07 4.84 -12.00
N GLY A 81 -22.27 5.05 -11.46
CA GLY A 81 -23.26 4.00 -11.23
C GLY A 81 -23.01 3.25 -9.92
N HIS A 82 -23.83 2.24 -9.66
CA HIS A 82 -23.82 1.49 -8.41
C HIS A 82 -23.76 -0.01 -8.66
N GLY A 83 -23.45 -0.75 -7.62
CA GLY A 83 -23.45 -2.21 -7.65
C GLY A 83 -22.17 -2.82 -8.25
N LEU A 84 -22.30 -4.06 -8.77
CA LEU A 84 -21.17 -4.88 -9.17
C LEU A 84 -20.29 -4.24 -10.25
N ALA A 85 -20.88 -3.53 -11.22
CA ALA A 85 -20.12 -2.91 -12.30
C ALA A 85 -19.18 -1.81 -11.79
N ALA A 86 -19.66 -0.94 -10.90
CA ALA A 86 -18.84 0.07 -10.24
C ALA A 86 -17.75 -0.57 -9.38
N ALA A 87 -18.11 -1.58 -8.57
CA ALA A 87 -17.17 -2.28 -7.71
C ALA A 87 -16.04 -3.00 -8.47
N ILE A 88 -16.29 -3.55 -9.66
CA ILE A 88 -15.24 -4.18 -10.48
C ILE A 88 -14.17 -3.15 -10.90
N GLY A 89 -14.55 -1.89 -11.12
CA GLY A 89 -13.61 -0.80 -11.43
C GLY A 89 -12.61 -0.52 -10.31
N THR A 90 -12.93 -0.87 -9.07
CA THR A 90 -12.04 -0.68 -7.92
C THR A 90 -10.78 -1.56 -7.99
N ILE A 91 -10.84 -2.70 -8.68
CA ILE A 91 -9.72 -3.65 -8.78
C ILE A 91 -8.49 -3.04 -9.45
N PRO A 92 -8.57 -2.55 -10.71
CA PRO A 92 -7.39 -1.97 -11.36
C PRO A 92 -6.89 -0.70 -10.66
N VAL A 93 -7.78 0.09 -10.04
CA VAL A 93 -7.39 1.29 -9.27
C VAL A 93 -6.59 0.90 -8.04
N SER A 94 -7.09 -0.03 -7.23
CA SER A 94 -6.38 -0.47 -6.03
C SER A 94 -5.04 -1.13 -6.34
N GLN A 95 -4.96 -1.93 -7.40
CA GLN A 95 -3.69 -2.52 -7.86
C GLN A 95 -2.67 -1.45 -8.27
N ALA A 96 -3.09 -0.47 -9.09
CA ALA A 96 -2.24 0.63 -9.51
C ALA A 96 -1.80 1.46 -8.29
N PHE A 97 -2.73 1.83 -7.41
CA PHE A 97 -2.48 2.60 -6.21
C PHE A 97 -1.41 1.95 -5.33
N PHE A 98 -1.65 0.73 -4.85
CA PHE A 98 -0.70 0.07 -3.94
C PHE A 98 0.65 -0.20 -4.59
N SER A 99 0.67 -0.64 -5.86
CA SER A 99 1.93 -0.91 -6.57
C SER A 99 2.80 0.34 -6.74
N MET A 100 2.19 1.51 -6.91
CA MET A 100 2.90 2.78 -7.07
C MET A 100 3.29 3.38 -5.71
N CYS A 101 2.41 3.29 -4.70
CA CYS A 101 2.70 3.75 -3.34
C CYS A 101 3.88 2.98 -2.71
N GLU A 102 3.96 1.67 -2.90
CA GLU A 102 5.08 0.83 -2.45
C GLU A 102 6.43 1.27 -3.03
N LYS A 103 6.43 1.96 -4.16
CA LYS A 103 7.62 2.51 -4.82
C LYS A 103 7.87 3.98 -4.47
N SER A 104 7.13 4.55 -3.54
CA SER A 104 7.19 5.98 -3.19
C SER A 104 7.02 6.91 -4.40
N MET A 105 6.17 6.53 -5.38
CA MET A 105 5.99 7.32 -6.59
C MET A 105 5.25 8.62 -6.32
N PRO A 106 5.58 9.71 -7.04
CA PRO A 106 4.85 10.96 -6.96
C PRO A 106 3.36 10.78 -7.31
N ILE A 107 2.46 11.51 -6.62
CA ILE A 107 1.01 11.36 -6.84
C ILE A 107 0.58 11.66 -8.27
N MET A 108 1.29 12.54 -8.99
CA MET A 108 1.05 12.81 -10.40
C MET A 108 1.22 11.57 -11.28
N GLU A 109 2.21 10.73 -10.96
CA GLU A 109 2.46 9.47 -11.66
C GLU A 109 1.44 8.40 -11.25
N ILE A 110 1.06 8.39 -9.97
CA ILE A 110 0.00 7.50 -9.47
C ILE A 110 -1.31 7.81 -10.18
N ALA A 111 -1.74 9.09 -10.23
CA ALA A 111 -2.95 9.52 -10.92
C ALA A 111 -2.91 9.15 -12.42
N SER A 112 -1.77 9.39 -13.10
CA SER A 112 -1.59 9.02 -14.51
C SER A 112 -1.68 7.52 -14.75
N SER A 113 -1.08 6.70 -13.87
CA SER A 113 -1.12 5.24 -13.94
C SER A 113 -2.54 4.71 -13.72
N MET A 114 -3.26 5.27 -12.73
CA MET A 114 -4.66 4.92 -12.45
C MET A 114 -5.57 5.29 -13.63
N ASN A 115 -5.43 6.50 -14.18
CA ASN A 115 -6.19 6.92 -15.36
C ASN A 115 -5.96 5.98 -16.55
N LYS A 116 -4.71 5.63 -16.84
CA LYS A 116 -4.35 4.68 -17.90
C LYS A 116 -4.97 3.31 -17.69
N SER A 117 -4.90 2.80 -16.46
CA SER A 117 -5.48 1.50 -16.09
C SER A 117 -6.99 1.51 -16.28
N LEU A 118 -7.68 2.55 -15.79
CA LEU A 118 -9.13 2.67 -15.93
C LEU A 118 -9.56 2.84 -17.37
N LYS A 119 -8.87 3.70 -18.15
CA LYS A 119 -9.20 3.92 -19.57
C LYS A 119 -9.08 2.66 -20.41
N SER A 120 -8.19 1.74 -20.04
CA SER A 120 -8.04 0.46 -20.74
C SER A 120 -9.01 -0.62 -20.26
N PHE A 121 -9.53 -0.49 -19.04
CA PHE A 121 -10.33 -1.52 -18.37
C PHE A 121 -11.84 -1.24 -18.41
N LEU A 122 -12.23 0.04 -18.21
CA LEU A 122 -13.64 0.43 -18.14
C LEU A 122 -14.27 0.65 -19.51
N PRO A 123 -15.58 0.37 -19.64
CA PRO A 123 -16.37 0.86 -20.77
C PRO A 123 -16.31 2.39 -20.88
N GLU A 124 -16.49 2.93 -22.08
CA GLU A 124 -16.37 4.38 -22.36
C GLU A 124 -17.30 5.28 -21.55
N TYR A 125 -18.42 4.75 -21.07
CA TYR A 125 -19.40 5.48 -20.26
C TYR A 125 -19.13 5.41 -18.76
N MET A 126 -18.10 4.68 -18.35
CA MET A 126 -17.71 4.55 -16.94
C MET A 126 -16.42 5.31 -16.65
N PHE A 127 -16.39 5.95 -15.49
CA PHE A 127 -15.22 6.69 -14.98
C PHE A 127 -15.21 6.66 -13.46
N CYS A 128 -14.16 7.19 -12.87
CA CYS A 128 -14.01 7.32 -11.43
C CYS A 128 -13.72 8.79 -11.09
N ALA A 129 -14.66 9.46 -10.44
CA ALA A 129 -14.40 10.74 -9.78
C ALA A 129 -13.47 10.47 -8.59
N ALA A 130 -12.42 11.26 -8.39
CA ALA A 130 -11.42 10.91 -7.40
C ALA A 130 -10.65 12.10 -6.82
N THR A 131 -10.23 11.94 -5.57
CA THR A 131 -9.24 12.79 -4.90
C THR A 131 -8.10 11.91 -4.40
N LEU A 132 -6.87 12.24 -4.80
CA LEU A 132 -5.64 11.57 -4.41
C LEU A 132 -4.76 12.55 -3.63
N ILE A 133 -4.33 12.15 -2.45
CA ILE A 133 -3.57 12.98 -1.51
C ILE A 133 -2.29 12.27 -1.11
N HIS A 134 -1.20 13.02 -1.03
CA HIS A 134 0.03 12.62 -0.35
C HIS A 134 0.33 13.61 0.76
N VAL A 135 0.40 13.12 1.98
CA VAL A 135 0.86 13.85 3.15
C VAL A 135 2.23 13.30 3.54
N PRO A 136 3.32 14.09 3.41
CA PRO A 136 4.66 13.67 3.85
C PRO A 136 4.72 13.35 5.34
N GLU A 137 5.82 12.74 5.78
CA GLU A 137 6.04 12.33 7.18
C GLU A 137 5.91 13.51 8.16
N SER A 138 6.35 14.70 7.76
CA SER A 138 6.22 15.93 8.57
C SER A 138 4.77 16.34 8.84
N GLY A 139 3.84 15.95 7.95
CA GLY A 139 2.43 16.29 8.04
C GLY A 139 2.11 17.78 7.94
N ASP A 140 3.06 18.58 7.45
CA ASP A 140 3.00 20.06 7.33
C ASP A 140 2.47 20.53 5.97
N LYS A 141 2.17 19.62 5.08
CA LYS A 141 1.63 19.89 3.74
C LYS A 141 0.84 18.73 3.19
N ALA A 142 -0.05 19.02 2.26
CA ALA A 142 -0.74 18.04 1.45
C ALA A 142 -0.51 18.35 -0.04
N LEU A 143 -0.08 17.36 -0.80
CA LEU A 143 -0.07 17.38 -2.24
C LEU A 143 -1.37 16.72 -2.71
N VAL A 144 -2.14 17.40 -3.55
CA VAL A 144 -3.49 16.95 -3.92
C VAL A 144 -3.66 16.95 -5.43
N TRP A 145 -4.21 15.87 -5.94
CA TRP A 145 -4.84 15.77 -7.25
C TRP A 145 -6.33 15.49 -7.07
N ALA A 146 -7.22 16.29 -7.63
CA ALA A 146 -8.67 16.12 -7.49
C ALA A 146 -9.37 16.30 -8.85
N GLY A 147 -10.22 15.32 -9.21
CA GLY A 147 -10.95 15.31 -10.48
C GLY A 147 -12.31 14.63 -10.36
N GLY A 148 -13.37 15.43 -10.44
CA GLY A 148 -14.75 14.97 -10.50
C GLY A 148 -15.46 14.82 -9.14
N LEU A 149 -14.76 14.58 -8.04
CA LEU A 149 -15.36 14.64 -6.71
C LEU A 149 -15.68 16.08 -6.30
N PRO A 150 -16.55 16.29 -5.29
CA PRO A 150 -16.73 17.58 -4.66
C PRO A 150 -15.41 18.19 -4.16
N ASP A 151 -15.40 19.52 -3.98
CA ASP A 151 -14.25 20.21 -3.39
C ASP A 151 -13.94 19.66 -2.00
N ALA A 152 -12.65 19.58 -1.66
CA ALA A 152 -12.21 19.23 -0.32
C ALA A 152 -11.96 20.49 0.51
N TYR A 153 -12.05 20.37 1.83
CA TYR A 153 -12.01 21.52 2.74
C TYR A 153 -10.93 21.36 3.79
N ILE A 154 -10.23 22.46 4.09
CA ILE A 154 -9.24 22.49 5.17
C ILE A 154 -9.76 23.40 6.28
N THR A 155 -9.84 22.84 7.49
CA THR A 155 -10.22 23.56 8.70
C THR A 155 -9.02 23.71 9.63
N ARG A 156 -9.01 24.77 10.43
CA ARG A 156 -7.97 25.07 11.40
C ARG A 156 -8.53 25.30 12.80
N PRO A 157 -7.86 24.77 13.85
CA PRO A 157 -8.26 24.99 15.24
C PRO A 157 -8.55 26.44 15.54
N GLY A 158 -9.74 26.77 16.01
CA GLY A 158 -10.14 28.12 16.42
C GLY A 158 -10.38 29.12 15.30
N GLU A 159 -9.96 28.84 14.05
CA GLU A 159 -10.16 29.74 12.90
C GLU A 159 -11.38 29.32 12.04
N GLY A 160 -11.74 28.03 12.04
CA GLY A 160 -12.83 27.47 11.21
C GLY A 160 -12.33 26.99 9.86
N LEU A 161 -13.12 27.21 8.81
CA LEU A 161 -12.77 26.87 7.42
C LEU A 161 -11.72 27.87 6.90
N VAL A 162 -10.53 27.38 6.53
CA VAL A 162 -9.39 28.24 6.11
C VAL A 162 -9.04 28.10 4.64
N SER A 163 -9.38 26.98 3.98
CA SER A 163 -9.06 26.77 2.58
C SER A 163 -10.01 25.77 1.92
N VAL A 164 -10.18 25.96 0.60
CA VAL A 164 -10.93 25.05 -0.26
C VAL A 164 -9.98 24.48 -1.30
N VAL A 165 -9.93 23.17 -1.38
CA VAL A 165 -9.16 22.40 -2.36
C VAL A 165 -10.08 22.10 -3.54
N LYS A 166 -9.87 22.78 -4.66
CA LYS A 166 -10.76 22.69 -5.82
C LYS A 166 -10.57 21.40 -6.62
N SER A 167 -11.66 20.76 -6.98
CA SER A 167 -11.69 19.65 -7.93
C SER A 167 -11.62 20.17 -9.36
N ARG A 168 -10.41 20.23 -9.93
CA ARG A 168 -10.15 20.93 -11.21
C ARG A 168 -9.97 20.02 -12.40
N HIS A 169 -9.75 18.74 -12.16
CA HIS A 169 -9.44 17.80 -13.23
C HIS A 169 -10.68 17.00 -13.66
N MET A 170 -10.58 16.43 -14.85
CA MET A 170 -11.56 15.44 -15.30
C MET A 170 -11.41 14.16 -14.48
N PRO A 171 -12.51 13.43 -14.20
CA PRO A 171 -12.45 12.12 -13.56
C PRO A 171 -11.48 11.15 -14.24
N LEU A 172 -10.98 10.19 -13.49
CA LEU A 172 -10.11 9.13 -14.00
C LEU A 172 -10.85 8.22 -14.99
N GLY A 173 -10.18 7.80 -16.05
CA GLY A 173 -10.73 6.90 -17.07
C GLY A 173 -11.44 7.60 -18.22
N ILE A 174 -11.70 8.91 -18.15
CA ILE A 174 -12.32 9.67 -19.25
C ILE A 174 -11.31 10.02 -20.35
N VAL A 175 -10.19 10.61 -19.94
CA VAL A 175 -9.25 11.24 -20.88
C VAL A 175 -8.15 10.25 -21.27
N PRO A 176 -7.76 10.15 -22.56
CA PRO A 176 -6.62 9.34 -22.95
C PRO A 176 -5.32 9.85 -22.32
N ALA A 177 -4.33 8.97 -22.15
CA ALA A 177 -3.11 9.25 -21.39
C ALA A 177 -2.36 10.51 -21.88
N GLU A 178 -2.37 10.77 -23.18
CA GLU A 178 -1.68 11.90 -23.83
C GLU A 178 -2.31 13.27 -23.49
N ARG A 179 -3.55 13.27 -23.02
CA ARG A 179 -4.32 14.48 -22.67
C ARG A 179 -4.62 14.55 -21.17
N PHE A 180 -4.20 13.56 -20.40
CA PHE A 180 -4.47 13.52 -18.97
C PHE A 180 -3.63 14.59 -18.26
N ASN A 181 -4.31 15.47 -17.53
CA ASN A 181 -3.66 16.46 -16.67
C ASN A 181 -3.47 15.88 -15.27
N SER A 182 -2.22 15.65 -14.90
CA SER A 182 -1.81 15.16 -13.57
C SER A 182 -1.19 16.24 -12.69
N GLU A 183 -1.41 17.52 -13.02
CA GLU A 183 -0.96 18.65 -12.20
C GLU A 183 -1.49 18.54 -10.78
N ILE A 184 -0.65 18.87 -9.79
CA ILE A 184 -0.98 18.76 -8.37
C ILE A 184 -1.02 20.13 -7.72
N GLU A 185 -1.85 20.28 -6.70
CA GLU A 185 -1.87 21.44 -5.82
C GLU A 185 -1.15 21.14 -4.54
N LEU A 186 -0.36 22.09 -4.04
CA LEU A 186 0.31 22.04 -2.74
C LEU A 186 -0.46 22.93 -1.76
N HIS A 187 -0.89 22.35 -0.65
CA HIS A 187 -1.50 23.06 0.47
C HIS A 187 -0.64 22.94 1.70
N GLU A 188 -0.22 24.08 2.24
CA GLU A 188 0.49 24.13 3.53
C GLU A 188 -0.50 23.88 4.67
N LEU A 189 -0.12 23.00 5.59
CA LEU A 189 -0.91 22.60 6.75
C LEU A 189 -0.17 22.99 8.03
N ARG A 190 -0.90 23.43 9.05
CA ARG A 190 -0.39 23.59 10.41
C ARG A 190 -0.78 22.38 11.24
N TYR A 191 0.00 22.10 12.26
CA TYR A 191 -0.32 21.04 13.21
C TYR A 191 -1.77 21.17 13.72
N GLY A 192 -2.53 20.11 13.57
CA GLY A 192 -3.94 20.06 13.95
C GLY A 192 -4.91 20.57 12.90
N ASP A 193 -4.48 21.13 11.75
CA ASP A 193 -5.38 21.37 10.62
C ASP A 193 -6.02 20.04 10.18
N LYS A 194 -7.23 20.09 9.66
CA LYS A 194 -7.95 18.91 9.16
C LYS A 194 -8.36 19.12 7.73
N LEU A 195 -8.06 18.13 6.89
CA LEU A 195 -8.50 18.08 5.50
C LEU A 195 -9.66 17.09 5.39
N PHE A 196 -10.79 17.56 4.85
CA PHE A 196 -12.01 16.78 4.62
C PHE A 196 -12.19 16.56 3.13
N MET A 197 -12.43 15.31 2.74
CA MET A 197 -12.88 14.94 1.40
C MET A 197 -14.08 13.98 1.51
N PHE A 198 -14.98 14.05 0.53
CA PHE A 198 -16.22 13.26 0.54
C PHE A 198 -16.75 13.06 -0.87
N THR A 199 -17.65 12.10 -1.03
CA THR A 199 -18.37 11.84 -2.27
C THR A 199 -19.67 12.66 -2.33
N ASP A 200 -20.28 12.76 -3.49
CA ASP A 200 -21.49 13.53 -3.72
C ASP A 200 -22.69 13.05 -2.92
N GLY A 201 -22.74 11.78 -2.47
CA GLY A 201 -23.77 11.26 -1.58
C GLY A 201 -23.96 12.05 -0.28
N ILE A 202 -22.92 12.77 0.19
CA ILE A 202 -23.07 13.75 1.30
C ILE A 202 -23.88 14.96 0.83
N LEU A 203 -23.62 15.48 -0.37
CA LEU A 203 -24.27 16.68 -0.90
C LEU A 203 -25.73 16.43 -1.31
N GLU A 204 -25.99 15.25 -1.86
CA GLU A 204 -27.30 14.87 -2.43
C GLU A 204 -28.30 14.37 -1.40
N GLY A 205 -27.86 14.14 -0.16
CA GLY A 205 -28.79 13.77 0.91
C GLY A 205 -29.94 14.75 1.05
N SER A 206 -31.18 14.23 1.03
CA SER A 206 -32.41 15.02 1.08
C SER A 206 -33.41 14.43 2.09
N PRO A 207 -34.27 15.25 2.72
CA PRO A 207 -35.39 14.77 3.54
C PRO A 207 -36.43 14.02 2.69
N THR A 208 -37.18 13.11 3.31
CA THR A 208 -38.22 12.31 2.61
C THR A 208 -39.27 13.14 1.88
N ASP A 209 -39.62 14.31 2.40
CA ASP A 209 -40.69 15.15 1.89
C ASP A 209 -40.19 16.40 1.13
N SER A 210 -38.93 16.46 0.74
CA SER A 210 -38.32 17.61 0.08
C SER A 210 -37.23 17.18 -0.91
N ASP A 211 -37.18 17.86 -2.06
CA ASP A 211 -36.10 17.73 -3.04
C ASP A 211 -34.89 18.62 -2.68
N GLU A 212 -34.89 19.24 -1.51
CA GLU A 212 -33.80 20.10 -1.05
C GLU A 212 -32.62 19.23 -0.63
N MET A 213 -31.48 19.43 -1.26
CA MET A 213 -30.24 18.70 -0.96
C MET A 213 -29.49 19.31 0.22
N PHE A 214 -28.69 18.52 0.92
CA PHE A 214 -27.79 19.01 1.98
C PHE A 214 -26.87 20.10 1.44
N GLY A 215 -26.19 19.83 0.34
CA GLY A 215 -25.45 20.80 -0.46
C GLY A 215 -24.15 21.30 0.17
N GLU A 216 -23.32 21.97 -0.64
CA GLU A 216 -22.01 22.46 -0.21
C GLU A 216 -22.08 23.52 0.89
N GLU A 217 -23.08 24.42 0.84
CA GLU A 217 -23.21 25.49 1.83
C GLU A 217 -23.36 24.95 3.24
N ARG A 218 -24.21 23.89 3.42
CA ARG A 218 -24.39 23.27 4.75
C ARG A 218 -23.14 22.51 5.20
N VAL A 219 -22.40 21.90 4.26
CA VAL A 219 -21.10 21.27 4.60
C VAL A 219 -20.14 22.33 5.13
N MET A 220 -19.97 23.43 4.41
CA MET A 220 -19.07 24.52 4.82
C MET A 220 -19.49 25.14 6.16
N ASP A 221 -20.77 25.43 6.33
CA ASP A 221 -21.31 25.99 7.57
C ASP A 221 -21.14 25.04 8.75
N SER A 222 -21.36 23.74 8.54
CA SER A 222 -21.16 22.72 9.57
C SER A 222 -19.68 22.65 9.98
N LEU A 223 -18.77 22.54 9.03
CA LEU A 223 -17.33 22.49 9.29
C LEU A 223 -16.86 23.74 10.04
N ASP A 224 -17.23 24.93 9.57
CA ASP A 224 -16.82 26.21 10.17
C ASP A 224 -17.37 26.38 11.59
N ARG A 225 -18.67 26.14 11.78
CA ARG A 225 -19.35 26.23 13.08
C ARG A 225 -18.79 25.23 14.07
N ARG A 226 -18.63 23.96 13.68
CA ARG A 226 -18.17 22.88 14.57
C ARG A 226 -16.74 23.12 15.07
N VAL A 227 -15.87 23.67 14.23
CA VAL A 227 -14.50 24.03 14.65
C VAL A 227 -14.50 25.17 15.66
N LYS A 228 -15.36 26.19 15.46
CA LYS A 228 -15.42 27.37 16.33
C LYS A 228 -16.08 27.10 17.67
N GLU A 229 -17.13 26.26 17.69
CA GLU A 229 -17.94 26.05 18.88
C GLU A 229 -17.55 24.82 19.71
N GLY A 230 -17.11 23.74 19.06
CA GLY A 230 -17.03 22.41 19.67
C GLY A 230 -15.61 21.84 19.85
N GLY A 231 -14.59 22.53 19.34
CA GLY A 231 -13.25 21.96 19.27
C GLY A 231 -13.11 20.88 18.20
N GLN A 232 -11.88 20.68 17.73
CA GLN A 232 -11.61 19.88 16.53
C GLN A 232 -11.91 18.38 16.61
N GLU A 233 -11.97 17.80 17.81
CA GLU A 233 -12.13 16.34 17.94
C GLU A 233 -13.48 15.83 17.44
N ARG A 234 -14.50 16.69 17.41
CA ARG A 234 -15.89 16.32 17.06
C ARG A 234 -16.35 16.82 15.69
N VAL A 235 -15.46 17.42 14.87
CA VAL A 235 -15.88 18.01 13.58
C VAL A 235 -16.37 16.92 12.63
N PHE A 236 -15.63 15.81 12.54
CA PHE A 236 -15.99 14.66 11.70
C PHE A 236 -17.37 14.08 12.06
N ASP A 237 -17.54 13.70 13.31
CA ASP A 237 -18.79 13.12 13.81
C ASP A 237 -19.94 14.15 13.73
N GLY A 238 -19.62 15.41 14.02
CA GLY A 238 -20.59 16.50 13.95
C GLY A 238 -21.13 16.79 12.56
N LEU A 239 -20.29 16.70 11.51
CA LEU A 239 -20.76 16.83 10.13
C LEU A 239 -21.71 15.68 9.77
N LEU A 240 -21.39 14.45 10.18
CA LEU A 240 -22.28 13.30 9.99
C LEU A 240 -23.60 13.45 10.76
N ASP A 241 -23.55 13.96 11.99
CA ASP A 241 -24.77 14.25 12.77
C ASP A 241 -25.66 15.30 12.10
N ASP A 242 -25.07 16.38 11.55
CA ASP A 242 -25.79 17.41 10.82
C ASP A 242 -26.43 16.85 9.54
N TYR A 243 -25.67 16.02 8.79
CA TYR A 243 -26.18 15.32 7.61
C TYR A 243 -27.34 14.38 7.95
N HIS A 244 -27.18 13.50 8.95
CA HIS A 244 -28.24 12.57 9.36
C HIS A 244 -29.46 13.26 9.92
N SER A 245 -29.27 14.39 10.63
CA SER A 245 -30.37 15.20 11.15
C SER A 245 -31.16 15.88 10.03
N PHE A 246 -30.48 16.29 8.96
CA PHE A 246 -31.09 16.88 7.78
C PHE A 246 -31.86 15.86 6.94
N SER A 247 -31.23 14.70 6.68
CA SER A 247 -31.81 13.63 5.84
C SER A 247 -32.82 12.73 6.56
N GLN A 248 -33.35 13.16 7.73
CA GLN A 248 -34.23 12.35 8.60
C GLN A 248 -35.31 11.58 7.86
N GLY A 249 -35.30 10.24 8.00
CA GLY A 249 -36.33 9.34 7.48
C GLY A 249 -36.22 9.03 5.99
N SER A 250 -35.27 9.61 5.27
CA SER A 250 -35.03 9.30 3.87
C SER A 250 -34.20 8.02 3.74
N ALA A 251 -34.54 7.18 2.76
CA ALA A 251 -33.64 6.08 2.34
C ALA A 251 -32.41 6.68 1.66
N GLN A 252 -31.24 6.12 1.96
CA GLN A 252 -30.01 6.50 1.30
C GLN A 252 -30.15 6.29 -0.21
N GLN A 253 -29.85 7.32 -1.01
CA GLN A 253 -30.04 7.31 -2.46
C GLN A 253 -28.75 7.02 -3.22
N ASP A 254 -27.58 7.27 -2.60
CA ASP A 254 -26.26 6.97 -3.14
C ASP A 254 -25.31 6.50 -2.05
N ASP A 255 -24.12 6.01 -2.44
CA ASP A 255 -23.05 5.68 -1.53
C ASP A 255 -22.53 6.95 -0.83
N ILE A 256 -22.21 6.86 0.46
CA ILE A 256 -21.78 8.02 1.27
C ILE A 256 -20.40 7.74 1.82
N SER A 257 -19.46 8.60 1.46
CA SER A 257 -18.08 8.52 1.98
C SER A 257 -17.62 9.87 2.49
N LEU A 258 -17.05 9.87 3.69
CA LEU A 258 -16.41 11.03 4.31
C LEU A 258 -15.06 10.60 4.88
N VAL A 259 -14.03 11.37 4.59
CA VAL A 259 -12.66 11.14 5.08
C VAL A 259 -12.12 12.43 5.69
N GLU A 260 -11.53 12.32 6.87
CA GLU A 260 -10.78 13.38 7.56
C GLU A 260 -9.32 12.96 7.66
N ILE A 261 -8.40 13.84 7.26
CA ILE A 261 -6.95 13.69 7.48
C ILE A 261 -6.50 14.81 8.40
N THR A 262 -5.96 14.46 9.57
CA THR A 262 -5.44 15.43 10.54
C THR A 262 -3.95 15.69 10.28
N ALA A 263 -3.60 16.95 10.09
CA ALA A 263 -2.23 17.42 9.89
C ALA A 263 -1.38 17.28 11.17
N GLY A 264 -0.18 16.82 11.00
CA GLY A 264 0.78 16.56 12.07
C GLY A 264 1.68 15.41 11.67
N PRO A 265 2.71 15.09 12.47
CA PRO A 265 3.56 13.94 12.20
C PRO A 265 2.71 12.71 11.96
N ILE A 266 2.93 12.07 10.82
CA ILE A 266 2.19 10.87 10.47
C ILE A 266 2.65 9.74 11.37
N ASP A 267 1.81 9.40 12.35
CA ASP A 267 2.05 8.31 13.27
C ASP A 267 1.49 7.00 12.69
N ASN A 268 2.31 6.36 11.87
CA ASN A 268 2.02 5.02 11.37
C ASN A 268 2.22 3.94 12.44
N SER A 269 2.55 4.32 13.67
CA SER A 269 2.74 3.40 14.81
C SER A 269 1.44 2.73 15.27
N SER A 270 0.28 3.14 14.73
CA SER A 270 -1.02 2.52 15.04
C SER A 270 -1.39 1.32 14.15
N VAL A 271 -0.59 1.02 13.14
CA VAL A 271 -0.65 -0.28 12.48
C VAL A 271 0.05 -1.27 13.41
N ILE A 272 -0.75 -1.87 14.25
CA ILE A 272 -0.37 -2.81 15.29
C ILE A 272 0.27 -2.08 16.48
N ASP A 273 -0.47 -1.99 17.57
CA ASP A 273 0.04 -1.87 18.93
C ASP A 273 0.84 -3.17 19.24
N LEU A 274 1.88 -3.36 18.48
CA LEU A 274 3.01 -4.21 18.78
C LEU A 274 4.03 -3.28 19.47
N GLU A 275 3.69 -2.77 20.65
CA GLU A 275 4.74 -2.86 21.64
C GLU A 275 5.29 -4.29 21.50
N PRO A 276 6.61 -4.49 21.31
CA PRO A 276 7.14 -5.83 21.24
C PRO A 276 6.67 -6.54 22.51
N LYS A 277 5.56 -7.28 22.38
CA LYS A 277 4.93 -7.98 23.51
C LYS A 277 5.84 -9.09 24.02
N THR A 278 6.94 -9.31 23.32
CA THR A 278 7.98 -10.24 23.75
C THR A 278 9.34 -9.70 23.32
N ASN A 279 10.14 -9.23 24.26
CA ASN A 279 11.60 -9.08 24.09
C ASN A 279 12.27 -10.48 23.98
N LEU A 280 11.65 -11.40 23.26
CA LEU A 280 12.20 -12.74 23.07
C LEU A 280 12.98 -12.77 21.75
N PRO A 281 14.21 -13.29 21.78
CA PRO A 281 14.92 -13.52 20.54
C PRO A 281 14.14 -14.52 19.69
N TRP A 282 14.17 -14.33 18.37
CA TRP A 282 13.53 -15.24 17.44
C TRP A 282 14.46 -15.60 16.28
N SER A 283 14.20 -16.72 15.65
CA SER A 283 14.86 -17.12 14.42
C SER A 283 13.89 -17.76 13.45
N VAL A 284 14.10 -17.49 12.17
CA VAL A 284 13.42 -18.12 11.02
C VAL A 284 14.46 -18.85 10.20
N ASN A 285 14.27 -20.15 9.99
CA ASN A 285 15.15 -20.97 9.19
C ASN A 285 14.37 -21.56 8.01
N VAL A 286 14.92 -21.43 6.82
CA VAL A 286 14.33 -21.93 5.57
C VAL A 286 15.38 -22.75 4.82
N ASP A 287 15.05 -24.01 4.52
CA ASP A 287 15.86 -24.89 3.71
C ASP A 287 15.25 -25.07 2.33
N LEU A 288 16.04 -24.78 1.31
CA LEU A 288 15.71 -24.92 -0.10
C LEU A 288 16.58 -26.02 -0.71
N ASP A 289 15.97 -27.14 -1.02
CA ASP A 289 16.58 -28.20 -1.84
C ASP A 289 16.43 -27.87 -3.35
N ALA A 290 17.05 -28.67 -4.21
CA ALA A 290 17.00 -28.45 -5.66
C ALA A 290 15.58 -28.37 -6.20
N GLU A 291 14.65 -29.21 -5.73
CA GLU A 291 13.23 -29.20 -6.15
C GLU A 291 12.54 -27.88 -5.81
N ARG A 292 12.75 -27.36 -4.60
CA ARG A 292 12.18 -26.07 -4.16
C ARG A 292 12.81 -24.89 -4.87
N ILE A 293 14.12 -24.94 -5.16
CA ILE A 293 14.81 -23.91 -5.94
C ILE A 293 14.22 -23.81 -7.35
N HIS A 294 13.86 -24.96 -7.97
CA HIS A 294 13.20 -24.99 -9.28
C HIS A 294 11.76 -24.48 -9.24
N SER A 295 11.00 -24.88 -8.21
CA SER A 295 9.55 -24.61 -8.14
C SER A 295 9.22 -23.19 -7.65
N GLN A 296 10.16 -22.51 -6.98
CA GLN A 296 9.94 -21.19 -6.39
C GLN A 296 10.68 -20.11 -7.19
N PRO A 297 9.98 -19.24 -7.93
CA PRO A 297 10.63 -18.21 -8.76
C PRO A 297 11.37 -17.15 -7.91
N ASP A 298 10.90 -16.84 -6.70
CA ASP A 298 11.55 -15.92 -5.75
C ASP A 298 11.33 -16.39 -4.31
N PRO A 299 12.20 -17.24 -3.76
CA PRO A 299 12.04 -17.73 -2.39
C PRO A 299 12.23 -16.63 -1.34
N ILE A 300 12.95 -15.55 -1.66
CA ILE A 300 13.18 -14.44 -0.72
C ILE A 300 11.87 -13.74 -0.36
N VAL A 301 10.95 -13.60 -1.30
CA VAL A 301 9.60 -13.07 -1.01
C VAL A 301 8.88 -13.91 0.05
N GLN A 302 9.05 -15.23 0.02
CA GLN A 302 8.45 -16.11 1.03
C GLN A 302 9.13 -15.95 2.39
N VAL A 303 10.45 -15.82 2.42
CA VAL A 303 11.21 -15.57 3.65
C VAL A 303 10.74 -14.27 4.31
N ILE A 304 10.65 -13.18 3.53
CA ILE A 304 10.18 -11.88 4.04
C ILE A 304 8.75 -11.96 4.63
N LYS A 305 7.85 -12.73 4.01
CA LYS A 305 6.47 -12.88 4.49
C LYS A 305 6.35 -13.61 5.84
N VAL A 306 7.30 -14.47 6.18
CA VAL A 306 7.28 -15.21 7.45
C VAL A 306 8.08 -14.53 8.56
N LEU A 307 8.85 -13.48 8.24
CA LEU A 307 9.51 -12.68 9.27
C LEU A 307 8.44 -12.01 10.15
N PRO A 308 8.67 -11.94 11.47
CA PRO A 308 7.75 -11.24 12.36
C PRO A 308 7.51 -9.81 11.88
N ALA A 309 6.24 -9.40 11.89
CA ALA A 309 5.81 -8.04 11.55
C ALA A 309 6.19 -7.05 12.67
N ASP A 310 7.44 -7.08 13.09
CA ASP A 310 7.98 -6.06 13.99
C ASP A 310 8.15 -4.76 13.22
N LEU A 311 7.63 -3.66 13.76
CA LEU A 311 7.67 -2.32 13.17
C LEU A 311 9.08 -1.91 12.74
N PHE A 312 10.06 -2.42 13.44
CA PHE A 312 11.48 -2.23 13.21
C PHE A 312 11.96 -2.87 11.91
N LEU A 313 11.50 -4.10 11.65
CA LEU A 313 11.84 -4.85 10.44
C LEU A 313 11.06 -4.34 9.23
N TYR A 314 9.84 -3.85 9.44
CA TYR A 314 9.00 -3.34 8.36
C TYR A 314 9.58 -2.11 7.67
N ARG A 315 10.13 -1.16 8.44
CA ARG A 315 10.80 0.04 7.89
C ARG A 315 12.13 -0.26 7.17
N ARG A 316 12.68 -1.46 7.36
CA ARG A 316 13.92 -1.93 6.71
C ARG A 316 13.70 -3.16 5.83
N ALA A 317 12.45 -3.52 5.55
CA ALA A 317 12.11 -4.70 4.75
C ALA A 317 12.77 -4.69 3.37
N ASP A 318 12.83 -3.54 2.71
CA ASP A 318 13.50 -3.40 1.41
C ASP A 318 15.01 -3.60 1.52
N MET A 319 15.64 -3.11 2.59
CA MET A 319 17.05 -3.32 2.85
C MET A 319 17.34 -4.80 3.15
N ILE A 320 16.55 -5.42 4.01
CA ILE A 320 16.64 -6.84 4.35
C ILE A 320 16.41 -7.70 3.10
N ARG A 321 15.41 -7.35 2.29
CA ARG A 321 15.13 -7.99 1.01
C ARG A 321 16.32 -7.89 0.05
N THR A 322 16.91 -6.72 -0.07
CA THR A 322 18.09 -6.49 -0.92
C THR A 322 19.25 -7.36 -0.46
N ILE A 323 19.57 -7.37 0.84
CA ILE A 323 20.63 -8.19 1.41
C ILE A 323 20.37 -9.68 1.16
N LEU A 324 19.17 -10.16 1.48
CA LEU A 324 18.79 -11.57 1.26
C LEU A 324 18.85 -11.95 -0.21
N SER A 325 18.37 -11.09 -1.11
CA SER A 325 18.36 -11.36 -2.56
C SER A 325 19.78 -11.45 -3.13
N GLU A 326 20.68 -10.55 -2.72
CA GLU A 326 22.07 -10.55 -3.16
C GLU A 326 22.83 -11.78 -2.62
N LEU A 327 22.66 -12.09 -1.33
CA LEU A 327 23.30 -13.25 -0.72
C LEU A 327 22.76 -14.57 -1.32
N TYR A 328 21.45 -14.67 -1.54
CA TYR A 328 20.82 -15.82 -2.18
C TYR A 328 21.30 -16.00 -3.63
N SER A 329 21.35 -14.91 -4.40
CA SER A 329 21.87 -14.95 -5.77
C SER A 329 23.32 -15.44 -5.81
N ASN A 330 24.15 -14.99 -4.88
CA ASN A 330 25.54 -15.45 -4.78
C ASN A 330 25.63 -16.95 -4.43
N SER A 331 24.88 -17.42 -3.43
CA SER A 331 24.84 -18.84 -3.06
C SER A 331 24.31 -19.73 -4.18
N LEU A 332 23.31 -19.25 -4.94
CA LEU A 332 22.78 -19.98 -6.08
C LEU A 332 23.73 -19.95 -7.27
N GLU A 333 24.09 -18.75 -7.76
CA GLU A 333 24.82 -18.60 -9.02
C GLU A 333 26.29 -19.02 -8.90
N HIS A 334 26.98 -18.62 -7.84
CA HIS A 334 28.40 -18.91 -7.63
C HIS A 334 28.60 -20.16 -6.78
N GLY A 335 27.75 -20.43 -5.80
CA GLY A 335 27.79 -21.64 -4.98
C GLY A 335 27.31 -22.87 -5.75
N LEU A 336 26.02 -23.05 -5.92
CA LEU A 336 25.45 -24.28 -6.49
C LEU A 336 25.67 -24.40 -8.00
N LEU A 337 25.42 -23.34 -8.77
CA LEU A 337 25.54 -23.36 -10.22
C LEU A 337 26.99 -23.16 -10.68
N ALA A 338 27.91 -22.78 -9.80
CA ALA A 338 29.32 -22.53 -10.08
C ALA A 338 29.56 -21.65 -11.34
N LEU A 339 28.77 -20.59 -11.52
CA LEU A 339 28.85 -19.66 -12.64
C LEU A 339 30.02 -18.68 -12.44
N ASP A 340 30.70 -18.35 -13.52
CA ASP A 340 31.77 -17.36 -13.54
C ASP A 340 31.21 -16.00 -14.00
N SER A 341 31.21 -15.01 -13.10
CA SER A 341 30.74 -13.65 -13.39
C SER A 341 31.63 -12.90 -14.40
N THR A 342 32.87 -13.30 -14.62
CA THR A 342 33.80 -12.66 -15.58
C THR A 342 33.28 -12.75 -17.01
N ILE A 343 32.49 -13.76 -17.33
CA ILE A 343 31.83 -13.94 -18.62
C ILE A 343 31.00 -12.71 -19.03
N LYS A 344 30.38 -12.02 -18.07
CA LYS A 344 29.55 -10.81 -18.32
C LYS A 344 30.34 -9.66 -18.96
N GLY A 345 31.68 -9.70 -18.93
CA GLY A 345 32.55 -8.68 -19.50
C GLY A 345 32.74 -8.73 -21.02
N SER A 346 32.31 -9.77 -21.71
CA SER A 346 32.45 -9.90 -23.17
C SER A 346 31.25 -9.30 -23.92
N HIS A 347 31.39 -9.04 -25.22
CA HIS A 347 30.36 -8.38 -26.06
C HIS A 347 28.99 -9.08 -26.00
N ASP A 348 28.93 -10.41 -25.93
CA ASP A 348 27.71 -11.23 -25.77
C ASP A 348 27.64 -11.90 -24.38
N GLY A 349 28.39 -11.36 -23.42
CA GLY A 349 28.61 -12.00 -22.13
C GLY A 349 27.37 -12.20 -21.29
N PHE A 350 26.48 -11.24 -21.28
CA PHE A 350 25.21 -11.35 -20.55
C PHE A 350 24.35 -12.48 -21.12
N THR A 351 24.20 -12.56 -22.44
CA THR A 351 23.40 -13.61 -23.09
C THR A 351 23.99 -15.00 -22.80
N LYS A 352 25.31 -15.16 -22.90
CA LYS A 352 26.00 -16.42 -22.59
C LYS A 352 25.86 -16.79 -21.10
N TYR A 353 25.97 -15.81 -20.22
CA TYR A 353 25.82 -16.04 -18.78
C TYR A 353 24.44 -16.55 -18.43
N TYR A 354 23.37 -15.91 -18.94
CA TYR A 354 21.98 -16.34 -18.68
C TYR A 354 21.65 -17.67 -19.34
N GLN A 355 22.22 -17.96 -20.51
CA GLN A 355 22.08 -19.29 -21.13
C GLN A 355 22.75 -20.37 -20.27
N GLN A 356 23.98 -20.17 -19.82
CA GLN A 356 24.66 -21.12 -18.93
C GLN A 356 23.94 -21.26 -17.59
N ARG A 357 23.38 -20.15 -17.06
CA ARG A 357 22.57 -20.19 -15.85
C ARG A 357 21.37 -21.10 -16.02
N GLN A 358 20.65 -20.97 -17.13
CA GLN A 358 19.47 -21.80 -17.41
C GLN A 358 19.88 -23.27 -17.58
N GLU A 359 20.90 -23.57 -18.37
CA GLU A 359 21.37 -24.92 -18.59
C GLU A 359 21.80 -25.60 -17.27
N ARG A 360 22.50 -24.88 -16.40
CA ARG A 360 22.95 -25.42 -15.10
C ARG A 360 21.82 -25.51 -14.09
N MET A 361 20.84 -24.60 -14.17
CA MET A 361 19.63 -24.68 -13.37
C MET A 361 18.88 -25.95 -13.76
N ASP A 362 18.59 -26.17 -15.05
CA ASP A 362 17.86 -27.35 -15.54
C ASP A 362 18.56 -28.68 -15.19
N ALA A 363 19.88 -28.66 -15.03
CA ALA A 363 20.71 -29.81 -14.64
C ALA A 363 20.94 -29.95 -13.13
N LEU A 364 20.33 -29.08 -12.30
CA LEU A 364 20.55 -29.08 -10.85
C LEU A 364 19.70 -30.17 -10.18
N ASP A 365 20.25 -31.37 -10.02
CA ASP A 365 19.57 -32.52 -9.41
C ASP A 365 19.75 -32.59 -7.90
N ALA A 366 20.79 -31.95 -7.36
CA ALA A 366 21.12 -31.97 -5.94
C ALA A 366 21.69 -30.63 -5.48
N GLY A 367 21.57 -30.37 -4.20
CA GLY A 367 22.09 -29.16 -3.56
C GLY A 367 21.07 -28.55 -2.63
N ARG A 368 21.55 -27.70 -1.74
CA ARG A 368 20.70 -27.03 -0.72
C ARG A 368 21.25 -25.64 -0.48
N ILE A 369 20.31 -24.70 -0.25
CA ILE A 369 20.60 -23.39 0.32
C ILE A 369 19.78 -23.28 1.61
N SER A 370 20.47 -23.08 2.72
CA SER A 370 19.85 -22.82 4.04
C SER A 370 19.94 -21.35 4.35
N ILE A 371 18.81 -20.73 4.64
CA ILE A 371 18.68 -19.32 4.99
C ILE A 371 18.26 -19.24 6.45
N SER A 372 19.00 -18.52 7.26
CA SER A 372 18.65 -18.24 8.67
C SER A 372 18.59 -16.74 8.88
N VAL A 373 17.51 -16.26 9.44
CA VAL A 373 17.34 -14.88 9.90
C VAL A 373 17.01 -14.93 11.38
N SER A 374 17.84 -14.32 12.20
CA SER A 374 17.65 -14.28 13.66
C SER A 374 17.75 -12.85 14.17
N PHE A 375 17.00 -12.59 15.21
CA PHE A 375 16.93 -11.29 15.85
C PHE A 375 17.09 -11.45 17.35
N ASP A 376 17.96 -10.65 17.94
CA ASP A 376 18.17 -10.62 19.37
C ASP A 376 17.94 -9.21 19.92
N TYR A 377 17.21 -9.17 21.05
CA TYR A 377 16.89 -7.95 21.76
C TYR A 377 17.92 -7.73 22.88
N GLU A 378 18.89 -6.85 22.65
CA GLU A 378 19.78 -6.40 23.72
C GLU A 378 19.41 -4.98 24.18
N ARG A 379 19.63 -4.70 25.49
CA ARG A 379 19.42 -3.33 26.03
C ARG A 379 20.34 -2.26 25.43
N SER A 380 21.45 -2.68 24.84
CA SER A 380 22.48 -1.83 24.24
C SER A 380 22.28 -1.60 22.73
N GLY A 381 21.42 -2.39 22.09
CA GLY A 381 21.13 -2.34 20.64
C GLY A 381 20.57 -3.69 20.19
N SER A 382 19.62 -3.66 19.27
CA SER A 382 19.04 -4.88 18.71
C SER A 382 19.84 -5.28 17.47
N GLU A 383 20.12 -6.56 17.33
CA GLU A 383 20.94 -7.11 16.26
C GLU A 383 20.11 -8.06 15.40
N LEU A 384 20.08 -7.80 14.08
CA LEU A 384 19.54 -8.73 13.10
C LEU A 384 20.70 -9.44 12.41
N LYS A 385 20.71 -10.77 12.50
CA LYS A 385 21.73 -11.63 11.87
C LYS A 385 21.10 -12.42 10.73
N ILE A 386 21.68 -12.33 9.55
CA ILE A 386 21.29 -13.05 8.34
C ILE A 386 22.42 -14.00 7.99
N SER A 387 22.14 -15.29 7.91
CA SER A 387 23.13 -16.30 7.51
C SER A 387 22.59 -17.12 6.33
N LEU A 388 23.41 -17.30 5.31
CA LEU A 388 23.13 -18.20 4.20
C LEU A 388 24.27 -19.23 4.09
N ARG A 389 23.88 -20.48 3.89
CA ARG A 389 24.81 -21.60 3.66
C ARG A 389 24.36 -22.39 2.45
N ASP A 390 25.27 -22.66 1.55
CA ASP A 390 25.04 -23.55 0.42
C ASP A 390 25.95 -24.80 0.44
N THR A 391 25.55 -25.80 -0.33
CA THR A 391 26.31 -27.06 -0.47
C THR A 391 27.15 -27.12 -1.76
N GLY A 392 27.37 -25.96 -2.38
CA GLY A 392 28.13 -25.85 -3.61
C GLY A 392 29.65 -25.96 -3.41
N LYS A 393 30.38 -25.53 -4.42
CA LYS A 393 31.84 -25.62 -4.42
C LYS A 393 32.51 -24.55 -3.57
N GLY A 394 31.75 -23.54 -3.13
CA GLY A 394 32.32 -22.34 -2.53
C GLY A 394 33.03 -21.43 -3.54
N PHE A 395 33.57 -20.32 -3.06
CA PHE A 395 34.32 -19.36 -3.85
C PHE A 395 35.44 -18.69 -3.03
N ASP A 396 36.49 -18.27 -3.71
CA ASP A 396 37.58 -17.54 -3.07
C ASP A 396 37.15 -16.07 -2.80
N PHE A 397 36.68 -15.82 -1.57
CA PHE A 397 36.28 -14.49 -1.11
C PHE A 397 37.48 -13.61 -0.71
N ALA A 398 38.67 -14.18 -0.47
CA ALA A 398 39.84 -13.43 -0.05
C ALA A 398 40.40 -12.62 -1.22
N SER A 399 40.37 -13.18 -2.44
CA SER A 399 40.85 -12.51 -3.66
C SER A 399 39.95 -11.33 -4.09
N GLN A 400 38.71 -11.25 -3.57
CA GLN A 400 37.76 -10.18 -3.90
C GLN A 400 37.86 -8.96 -2.97
N ASN A 401 38.69 -9.01 -1.93
CA ASN A 401 38.79 -7.93 -0.94
C ASN A 401 39.58 -6.69 -1.41
N GLU A 402 40.43 -6.82 -2.41
CA GLU A 402 41.34 -5.74 -2.82
C GLU A 402 40.73 -4.74 -3.83
N ASP A 403 39.69 -5.12 -4.57
CA ASP A 403 39.21 -4.32 -5.73
C ASP A 403 37.81 -3.63 -5.53
N LEU A 404 37.15 -3.83 -4.40
CA LEU A 404 35.73 -3.42 -4.25
C LEU A 404 35.52 -1.89 -4.14
N ALA A 405 36.52 -1.14 -3.68
CA ALA A 405 36.42 0.32 -3.57
C ALA A 405 36.59 1.06 -4.92
N MET A 406 37.10 0.38 -5.95
CA MET A 406 37.37 0.93 -7.29
C MET A 406 36.64 0.21 -8.43
N ASN A 407 35.72 -0.70 -8.14
CA ASN A 407 35.05 -1.48 -9.19
C ASN A 407 34.04 -0.62 -9.96
N THR A 408 34.46 -0.10 -11.12
CA THR A 408 33.61 0.64 -12.07
C THR A 408 32.81 -0.27 -13.02
N LYS A 409 32.97 -1.60 -12.91
CA LYS A 409 32.29 -2.57 -13.78
C LYS A 409 30.83 -2.71 -13.42
N PRO A 410 29.94 -2.96 -14.37
CA PRO A 410 28.48 -3.12 -14.11
C PRO A 410 28.12 -4.44 -13.39
N TRP A 411 29.06 -5.32 -13.10
CA TRP A 411 28.91 -6.59 -12.37
C TRP A 411 29.86 -6.67 -11.16
N GLY A 412 29.56 -7.56 -10.21
CA GLY A 412 30.37 -7.75 -9.01
C GLY A 412 30.15 -6.70 -7.92
N ARG A 413 29.01 -5.95 -7.96
CA ARG A 413 28.69 -4.93 -6.97
C ARG A 413 27.85 -5.45 -5.80
N GLY A 414 27.31 -6.67 -5.89
CA GLY A 414 26.40 -7.23 -4.89
C GLY A 414 27.01 -7.32 -3.49
N ILE A 415 28.23 -7.86 -3.39
CA ILE A 415 28.95 -7.97 -2.11
C ILE A 415 29.28 -6.58 -1.53
N ALA A 416 29.67 -5.63 -2.39
CA ALA A 416 29.93 -4.24 -1.94
C ALA A 416 28.65 -3.58 -1.42
N LEU A 417 27.53 -3.81 -2.07
CA LEU A 417 26.23 -3.32 -1.62
C LEU A 417 25.85 -3.91 -0.27
N VAL A 418 25.96 -5.23 -0.10
CA VAL A 418 25.68 -5.88 1.19
C VAL A 418 26.58 -5.32 2.29
N ARG A 419 27.87 -5.15 2.03
CA ARG A 419 28.82 -4.55 2.99
C ARG A 419 28.47 -3.11 3.36
N SER A 420 27.93 -2.33 2.44
CA SER A 420 27.50 -0.95 2.73
C SER A 420 26.21 -0.86 3.57
N LEU A 421 25.41 -1.95 3.58
CA LEU A 421 24.14 -2.03 4.29
C LEU A 421 24.26 -2.73 5.67
N CYS A 422 25.32 -3.48 5.89
CA CYS A 422 25.56 -4.28 7.11
C CYS A 422 26.74 -3.74 7.91
N GLU A 423 26.73 -3.97 9.23
CA GLU A 423 27.89 -3.68 10.09
C GLU A 423 29.04 -4.64 9.85
N THR A 424 28.70 -5.92 9.74
CA THR A 424 29.68 -6.98 9.42
C THR A 424 29.15 -7.88 8.32
N VAL A 425 30.07 -8.38 7.49
CA VAL A 425 29.79 -9.44 6.49
C VAL A 425 31.01 -10.37 6.51
N GLU A 426 30.80 -11.58 7.00
CA GLU A 426 31.84 -12.58 7.18
C GLU A 426 31.53 -13.82 6.34
N TYR A 427 32.55 -14.31 5.65
CA TYR A 427 32.48 -15.55 4.89
C TYR A 427 33.31 -16.63 5.60
N SER A 428 32.78 -17.84 5.62
CA SER A 428 33.43 -19.02 6.20
C SER A 428 33.17 -20.25 5.34
N ASP A 429 33.73 -21.40 5.75
CA ASP A 429 33.54 -22.69 5.09
C ASP A 429 33.83 -22.59 3.56
N GLU A 430 35.02 -22.05 3.22
CA GLU A 430 35.48 -21.88 1.82
C GLU A 430 34.50 -21.02 0.97
N GLY A 431 33.80 -20.06 1.58
CA GLY A 431 32.84 -19.21 0.91
C GLY A 431 31.44 -19.79 0.78
N ARG A 432 31.17 -20.98 1.34
CA ARG A 432 29.84 -21.63 1.36
C ARG A 432 28.94 -21.11 2.44
N CYS A 433 29.45 -20.37 3.38
CA CYS A 433 28.64 -19.74 4.43
C CYS A 433 28.96 -18.24 4.49
N VAL A 434 27.91 -17.43 4.52
CA VAL A 434 28.02 -15.99 4.74
C VAL A 434 27.14 -15.60 5.91
N GLU A 435 27.67 -14.78 6.81
CA GLU A 435 26.93 -14.15 7.89
C GLU A 435 27.00 -12.62 7.75
N ALA A 436 25.86 -11.98 7.77
CA ALA A 436 25.70 -10.53 7.71
C ALA A 436 24.96 -10.03 8.95
N THR A 437 25.48 -9.03 9.60
CA THR A 437 24.91 -8.46 10.84
C THR A 437 24.49 -7.01 10.61
N LEU A 438 23.28 -6.68 11.04
CA LEU A 438 22.72 -5.34 11.00
C LEU A 438 22.40 -4.89 12.42
N ALA A 439 22.97 -3.76 12.86
CA ALA A 439 22.48 -3.11 14.07
C ALA A 439 21.16 -2.39 13.77
N LEU A 440 20.18 -2.68 14.60
CA LEU A 440 18.91 -2.03 14.58
C LEU A 440 18.80 -1.18 15.85
N ASN A 441 19.18 0.08 15.77
CA ASN A 441 19.25 0.95 16.93
C ASN A 441 17.84 1.46 17.28
N PRO A 442 17.33 1.24 18.51
CA PRO A 442 16.05 1.81 18.95
C PRO A 442 16.04 3.35 18.92
N ASN A 443 17.21 3.98 18.92
CA ASN A 443 17.37 5.43 18.88
C ASN A 443 17.29 6.02 17.46
N ASP A 444 17.29 5.25 16.39
CA ASP A 444 16.97 5.74 15.04
C ASP A 444 15.56 6.38 14.98
N ARG A 445 14.72 6.12 15.98
CA ARG A 445 13.47 6.85 16.23
C ARG A 445 13.66 8.25 16.79
N LYS A 446 14.72 8.52 17.57
CA LYS A 446 14.90 9.78 18.32
C LYS A 446 15.77 10.81 17.62
N GLU A 447 16.69 10.40 16.76
CA GLU A 447 17.61 11.33 16.11
C GLU A 447 16.98 12.12 14.95
N ARG A 448 15.82 11.71 14.42
CA ARG A 448 15.07 12.47 13.40
C ARG A 448 14.08 13.50 13.94
N TYR A 449 13.85 13.54 15.25
CA TYR A 449 12.98 14.52 15.91
C TYR A 449 13.68 15.06 17.16
N PRO A 450 14.38 16.21 17.09
CA PRO A 450 14.78 16.90 18.31
C PRO A 450 13.50 17.27 19.09
N PRO A 451 13.47 17.10 20.42
CA PRO A 451 12.32 17.51 21.21
C PRO A 451 12.09 19.00 20.98
N ILE A 452 10.88 19.36 20.54
CA ILE A 452 10.46 20.76 20.46
C ILE A 452 10.51 21.29 21.89
N ALA A 453 11.39 22.24 22.14
CA ALA A 453 11.47 22.92 23.42
C ALA A 453 10.11 23.57 23.72
N PRO A 454 9.54 23.40 24.93
CA PRO A 454 8.31 24.09 25.30
C PRO A 454 8.53 25.57 25.25
N ALA A 455 7.69 26.30 24.51
CA ALA A 455 7.62 27.75 24.50
C ALA A 455 6.88 28.25 25.74
#